data_f3e89d6cff336ef94da9bf416bef23c1
#
_entry.id   f3e89d6cff336ef94da9bf416bef23c1
#
_cell.length_a   1.000
_cell.length_b   1.000
_cell.length_c   1.000
_cell.angle_alpha   90.00
_cell.angle_beta   90.00
_cell.angle_gamma   90.00
#
_symmetry.space_group_name_H-M   'P 1'
#
loop_
_entity.id
_entity.type
_entity.pdbx_description
1 polymer ?
#
loop_
_entity_poly.entity_id
_entity_poly.type
_entity_poly.pdbx_seq_one_letter_code
_entity_poly.pdbx_strand_id
1 'polypeptide(L)'
;MPFRLRRATAEDADAIASVLSASFRLLSFLPMLHTAEEDRRFIATVILRDCEVTVAEDGSGIVSFLARNGEEVRLLYTRPDRIGSGAGTQLIEAAKKSGVAALELWCFQANTRARRFYEARGFRAIRFTDGADNEERMPDIRYRWDRAPLSRPNEKSLAD
;
A
#
# COMPACT_ATOMS: atom_id res chain seq x y z
N MET A 1 -5.74 -4.90 -18.69
CA MET A 1 -6.54 -6.04 -18.22
C MET A 1 -6.71 -5.98 -16.72
N PRO A 2 -7.90 -6.16 -16.25
CA PRO A 2 -8.10 -6.20 -14.82
C PRO A 2 -7.46 -7.44 -14.24
N PHE A 3 -6.97 -7.27 -13.03
CA PHE A 3 -6.47 -8.39 -12.23
C PHE A 3 -7.63 -8.96 -11.41
N ARG A 4 -7.51 -10.19 -11.01
CA ARG A 4 -8.44 -10.76 -10.06
C ARG A 4 -8.01 -10.37 -8.66
N LEU A 5 -8.89 -9.69 -7.94
CA LEU A 5 -8.65 -9.33 -6.55
C LEU A 5 -9.31 -10.37 -5.66
N ARG A 6 -8.59 -10.86 -4.66
CA ARG A 6 -9.15 -11.77 -3.67
C ARG A 6 -8.44 -11.63 -2.34
N ARG A 7 -9.06 -12.13 -1.30
CA ARG A 7 -8.45 -12.17 0.01
C ARG A 7 -7.30 -13.16 0.02
N ALA A 8 -6.18 -12.77 0.64
CA ALA A 8 -5.05 -13.66 0.80
C ALA A 8 -5.34 -14.72 1.87
N THR A 9 -4.71 -15.89 1.72
CA THR A 9 -4.74 -16.96 2.71
C THR A 9 -3.32 -17.25 3.16
N ALA A 10 -3.19 -18.10 4.17
CA ALA A 10 -1.87 -18.48 4.70
C ALA A 10 -0.98 -19.09 3.60
N GLU A 11 -1.58 -19.74 2.62
CA GLU A 11 -0.84 -20.37 1.52
C GLU A 11 -0.20 -19.35 0.58
N ASP A 12 -0.62 -18.10 0.64
CA ASP A 12 -0.07 -17.04 -0.19
C ASP A 12 1.18 -16.38 0.40
N ALA A 13 1.58 -16.78 1.61
CA ALA A 13 2.65 -16.10 2.33
C ALA A 13 3.95 -16.02 1.53
N ASP A 14 4.34 -17.12 0.88
CA ASP A 14 5.60 -17.16 0.13
C ASP A 14 5.55 -16.22 -1.07
N ALA A 15 4.45 -16.23 -1.83
CA ALA A 15 4.30 -15.38 -3.00
C ALA A 15 4.27 -13.90 -2.60
N ILE A 16 3.54 -13.58 -1.54
CA ILE A 16 3.47 -12.20 -1.03
C ILE A 16 4.85 -11.74 -0.56
N ALA A 17 5.55 -12.59 0.18
CA ALA A 17 6.88 -12.25 0.67
C ALA A 17 7.87 -12.04 -0.48
N SER A 18 7.75 -12.80 -1.56
CA SER A 18 8.58 -12.61 -2.75
C SER A 18 8.36 -11.24 -3.38
N VAL A 19 7.10 -10.78 -3.45
CA VAL A 19 6.79 -9.44 -3.95
C VAL A 19 7.42 -8.38 -3.05
N LEU A 20 7.29 -8.54 -1.74
CA LEU A 20 7.86 -7.60 -0.77
C LEU A 20 9.37 -7.51 -0.91
N SER A 21 10.06 -8.65 -0.88
CA SER A 21 11.52 -8.69 -0.96
C SER A 21 12.04 -8.10 -2.27
N ALA A 22 11.40 -8.45 -3.39
CA ALA A 22 11.80 -7.95 -4.70
C ALA A 22 11.60 -6.44 -4.78
N SER A 23 10.52 -5.94 -4.19
CA SER A 23 10.21 -4.52 -4.17
C SER A 23 11.23 -3.73 -3.35
N PHE A 24 11.61 -4.23 -2.19
CA PHE A 24 12.63 -3.57 -1.38
C PHE A 24 13.97 -3.52 -2.09
N ARG A 25 14.33 -4.55 -2.82
CA ARG A 25 15.60 -4.55 -3.57
C ARG A 25 15.64 -3.50 -4.67
N LEU A 26 14.48 -3.05 -5.16
CA LEU A 26 14.42 -1.96 -6.14
C LEU A 26 14.68 -0.60 -5.51
N LEU A 27 14.44 -0.46 -4.22
CA LEU A 27 14.57 0.81 -3.53
C LEU A 27 16.03 0.98 -3.09
N SER A 28 16.86 1.45 -4.02
CA SER A 28 18.30 1.54 -3.81
C SER A 28 18.72 2.47 -2.67
N PHE A 29 17.83 3.36 -2.26
CA PHE A 29 18.11 4.27 -1.14
C PHE A 29 17.89 3.62 0.23
N LEU A 30 17.35 2.39 0.29
CA LEU A 30 17.09 1.72 1.56
C LEU A 30 18.24 0.77 1.92
N PRO A 31 18.57 0.69 3.21
CA PRO A 31 19.49 -0.35 3.67
C PRO A 31 18.81 -1.71 3.62
N MET A 32 19.59 -2.75 3.42
CA MET A 32 19.10 -4.13 3.46
C MET A 32 19.04 -4.58 4.91
N LEU A 33 17.89 -4.43 5.54
CA LEU A 33 17.72 -4.75 6.96
C LEU A 33 17.27 -6.18 7.21
N HIS A 34 16.64 -6.81 6.23
CA HIS A 34 16.03 -8.12 6.42
C HIS A 34 16.36 -9.07 5.28
N THR A 35 16.44 -10.35 5.61
CA THR A 35 16.62 -11.41 4.62
C THR A 35 15.26 -11.80 4.04
N ALA A 36 15.29 -12.53 2.92
CA ALA A 36 14.07 -13.06 2.33
C ALA A 36 13.30 -13.96 3.31
N GLU A 37 14.03 -14.74 4.12
CA GLU A 37 13.41 -15.60 5.12
C GLU A 37 12.73 -14.79 6.22
N GLU A 38 13.33 -13.68 6.63
CA GLU A 38 12.72 -12.80 7.60
C GLU A 38 11.47 -12.13 7.04
N ASP A 39 11.50 -11.72 5.76
CA ASP A 39 10.33 -11.16 5.09
C ASP A 39 9.21 -12.18 5.03
N ARG A 40 9.52 -13.43 4.72
CA ARG A 40 8.54 -14.49 4.67
C ARG A 40 7.89 -14.71 6.02
N ARG A 41 8.68 -14.74 7.08
CA ARG A 41 8.19 -14.90 8.44
C ARG A 41 7.31 -13.73 8.85
N PHE A 42 7.72 -12.52 8.50
CA PHE A 42 6.96 -11.31 8.80
C PHE A 42 5.58 -11.36 8.14
N ILE A 43 5.52 -11.72 6.86
CA ILE A 43 4.23 -11.85 6.16
C ILE A 43 3.38 -12.94 6.82
N ALA A 44 3.97 -14.11 7.06
CA ALA A 44 3.21 -15.27 7.55
C ALA A 44 2.69 -15.07 8.98
N THR A 45 3.49 -14.46 9.85
CA THR A 45 3.18 -14.42 11.28
C THR A 45 2.66 -13.08 11.79
N VAL A 46 2.88 -12.00 11.04
CA VAL A 46 2.44 -10.67 11.46
C VAL A 46 1.38 -10.12 10.53
N ILE A 47 1.72 -9.99 9.26
CA ILE A 47 0.85 -9.30 8.30
C ILE A 47 -0.45 -10.07 8.07
N LEU A 48 -0.36 -11.36 7.81
CA LEU A 48 -1.57 -12.16 7.57
C LEU A 48 -2.42 -12.34 8.82
N ARG A 49 -1.81 -12.22 10.00
CA ARG A 49 -2.55 -12.27 11.25
C ARG A 49 -3.25 -10.95 11.56
N ASP A 50 -2.55 -9.84 11.40
CA ASP A 50 -2.99 -8.54 11.90
C ASP A 50 -3.73 -7.69 10.88
N CYS A 51 -3.62 -8.01 9.59
CA CYS A 51 -4.17 -7.17 8.53
C CYS A 51 -5.14 -7.93 7.65
N GLU A 52 -6.05 -7.16 7.02
CA GLU A 52 -6.77 -7.65 5.85
C GLU A 52 -5.84 -7.52 4.66
N VAL A 53 -5.53 -8.64 4.03
CA VAL A 53 -4.61 -8.64 2.90
C VAL A 53 -5.38 -9.04 1.65
N THR A 54 -5.32 -8.18 0.65
CA THR A 54 -5.91 -8.42 -0.67
C THR A 54 -4.79 -8.57 -1.67
N VAL A 55 -4.88 -9.57 -2.51
CA VAL A 55 -3.90 -9.78 -3.59
C VAL A 55 -4.55 -9.50 -4.93
N ALA A 56 -3.73 -9.04 -5.87
CA ALA A 56 -4.11 -8.91 -7.28
C ALA A 56 -3.32 -9.96 -8.04
N GLU A 57 -4.03 -10.83 -8.74
CA GLU A 57 -3.39 -11.93 -9.45
C GLU A 57 -3.87 -12.06 -10.88
N ASP A 58 -3.06 -12.70 -11.69
CA ASP A 58 -3.40 -13.10 -13.06
C ASP A 58 -2.77 -14.46 -13.34
N GLY A 59 -2.69 -14.85 -14.61
CA GLY A 59 -2.12 -16.14 -14.98
C GLY A 59 -0.67 -16.36 -14.54
N SER A 60 0.04 -15.28 -14.22
CA SER A 60 1.44 -15.37 -13.75
C SER A 60 1.55 -15.50 -12.23
N GLY A 61 0.42 -15.49 -11.52
CA GLY A 61 0.40 -15.56 -10.06
C GLY A 61 0.11 -14.21 -9.42
N ILE A 62 0.50 -14.05 -8.17
CA ILE A 62 0.28 -12.81 -7.44
C ILE A 62 1.22 -11.73 -7.96
N VAL A 63 0.63 -10.62 -8.40
CA VAL A 63 1.34 -9.49 -8.98
C VAL A 63 1.54 -8.38 -7.97
N SER A 64 0.57 -8.18 -7.09
CA SER A 64 0.59 -7.08 -6.13
C SER A 64 -0.24 -7.46 -4.90
N PHE A 65 0.01 -6.81 -3.78
CA PHE A 65 -0.79 -7.02 -2.59
C PHE A 65 -0.92 -5.73 -1.78
N LEU A 66 -2.00 -5.63 -1.04
CA LEU A 66 -2.24 -4.52 -0.12
C LEU A 66 -2.63 -5.11 1.24
N ALA A 67 -1.94 -4.69 2.29
CA ALA A 67 -2.24 -5.09 3.65
C ALA A 67 -2.75 -3.88 4.43
N ARG A 68 -3.90 -4.03 5.05
CA ARG A 68 -4.59 -2.93 5.70
C ARG A 68 -5.11 -3.35 7.07
N ASN A 69 -4.96 -2.47 8.04
CA ASN A 69 -5.56 -2.62 9.35
C ASN A 69 -6.43 -1.37 9.60
N GLY A 70 -7.74 -1.51 9.42
CA GLY A 70 -8.62 -0.36 9.48
C GLY A 70 -8.27 0.67 8.40
N GLU A 71 -7.99 1.89 8.83
CA GLU A 71 -7.61 2.97 7.90
C GLU A 71 -6.13 2.96 7.55
N GLU A 72 -5.34 2.17 8.24
CA GLU A 72 -3.90 2.12 8.00
C GLU A 72 -3.58 1.15 6.87
N VAL A 73 -3.05 1.67 5.76
CA VAL A 73 -2.45 0.83 4.72
C VAL A 73 -1.02 0.59 5.14
N ARG A 74 -0.75 -0.62 5.58
CA ARG A 74 0.54 -0.97 6.13
C ARG A 74 1.55 -1.34 5.06
N LEU A 75 1.10 -2.03 4.02
CA LEU A 75 1.95 -2.42 2.90
C LEU A 75 1.16 -2.35 1.60
N LEU A 76 1.80 -1.87 0.55
CA LEU A 76 1.27 -1.95 -0.81
C LEU A 76 2.47 -2.04 -1.73
N TYR A 77 2.67 -3.20 -2.33
CA TYR A 77 3.81 -3.45 -3.21
C TYR A 77 3.38 -4.22 -4.44
N THR A 78 4.06 -3.94 -5.54
CA THR A 78 3.82 -4.59 -6.83
C THR A 78 5.12 -5.24 -7.28
N ARG A 79 5.00 -6.43 -7.83
CA ARG A 79 6.13 -7.16 -8.40
C ARG A 79 6.85 -6.25 -9.40
N PRO A 80 8.19 -6.15 -9.32
CA PRO A 80 8.93 -5.17 -10.13
C PRO A 80 8.66 -5.23 -11.63
N ASP A 81 8.47 -6.43 -12.18
CA ASP A 81 8.21 -6.59 -13.61
C ASP A 81 6.80 -6.20 -14.02
N ARG A 82 5.95 -5.85 -13.08
CA ARG A 82 4.56 -5.48 -13.34
C ARG A 82 4.20 -4.09 -12.81
N ILE A 83 5.20 -3.29 -12.48
CA ILE A 83 4.99 -1.90 -12.11
C ILE A 83 4.41 -1.18 -13.31
N GLY A 84 3.37 -0.36 -13.08
CA GLY A 84 2.68 0.33 -14.16
C GLY A 84 1.59 -0.49 -14.83
N SER A 85 1.33 -1.70 -14.34
CA SER A 85 0.31 -2.58 -14.92
C SER A 85 -1.12 -2.25 -14.47
N GLY A 86 -1.28 -1.41 -13.47
CA GLY A 86 -2.59 -1.08 -12.90
C GLY A 86 -2.99 -1.92 -11.71
N ALA A 87 -2.17 -2.89 -11.31
CA ALA A 87 -2.49 -3.76 -10.17
C ALA A 87 -2.59 -2.96 -8.87
N GLY A 88 -1.61 -2.09 -8.61
CA GLY A 88 -1.64 -1.24 -7.42
C GLY A 88 -2.83 -0.30 -7.40
N THR A 89 -3.20 0.23 -8.56
CA THR A 89 -4.38 1.09 -8.67
C THR A 89 -5.65 0.34 -8.30
N GLN A 90 -5.81 -0.89 -8.81
CA GLN A 90 -6.99 -1.68 -8.49
C GLN A 90 -7.07 -1.96 -6.99
N LEU A 91 -5.94 -2.25 -6.36
CA LEU A 91 -5.91 -2.54 -4.92
C LEU A 91 -6.24 -1.31 -4.08
N ILE A 92 -5.67 -0.15 -4.40
CA ILE A 92 -5.94 1.06 -3.61
C ILE A 92 -7.38 1.52 -3.81
N GLU A 93 -7.93 1.38 -5.03
CA GLU A 93 -9.31 1.73 -5.28
C GLU A 93 -10.27 0.79 -4.54
N ALA A 94 -9.93 -0.48 -4.45
CA ALA A 94 -10.72 -1.43 -3.66
C ALA A 94 -10.69 -1.07 -2.17
N ALA A 95 -9.54 -0.67 -1.66
CA ALA A 95 -9.43 -0.23 -0.27
C ALA A 95 -10.29 1.00 0.00
N LYS A 96 -10.31 1.95 -0.94
CA LYS A 96 -11.16 3.15 -0.82
C LYS A 96 -12.64 2.78 -0.73
N LYS A 97 -13.04 1.71 -1.38
CA LYS A 97 -14.44 1.27 -1.42
C LYS A 97 -14.81 0.32 -0.31
N SER A 98 -13.89 0.04 0.60
CA SER A 98 -14.12 -0.94 1.66
C SER A 98 -15.00 -0.44 2.82
N GLY A 99 -15.43 0.81 2.76
CA GLY A 99 -16.28 1.38 3.81
C GLY A 99 -15.54 2.25 4.80
N VAL A 100 -14.23 2.42 4.65
CA VAL A 100 -13.46 3.29 5.54
C VAL A 100 -13.68 4.75 5.19
N ALA A 101 -13.59 5.62 6.20
CA ALA A 101 -13.72 7.06 5.99
C ALA A 101 -12.45 7.69 5.46
N ALA A 102 -11.32 7.06 5.70
CA ALA A 102 -10.02 7.57 5.30
C ALA A 102 -9.04 6.41 5.15
N LEU A 103 -7.94 6.67 4.47
CA LEU A 103 -6.79 5.76 4.43
C LEU A 103 -5.55 6.59 4.73
N GLU A 104 -4.65 6.03 5.53
CA GLU A 104 -3.36 6.66 5.81
C GLU A 104 -2.24 5.66 5.61
N LEU A 105 -1.08 6.17 5.23
CA LEU A 105 0.09 5.33 5.00
C LEU A 105 1.37 6.15 5.11
N TRP A 106 2.47 5.42 5.27
CA TRP A 106 3.81 6.01 5.24
C TRP A 106 4.48 5.75 3.90
N CYS A 107 5.21 6.72 3.40
CA CYS A 107 5.94 6.61 2.15
C CYS A 107 7.27 7.33 2.31
N PHE A 108 8.37 6.70 1.89
CA PHE A 108 9.68 7.35 1.97
C PHE A 108 9.72 8.56 1.04
N GLN A 109 10.34 9.64 1.53
CA GLN A 109 10.46 10.88 0.73
C GLN A 109 11.23 10.63 -0.56
N ALA A 110 12.20 9.73 -0.54
CA ALA A 110 13.02 9.41 -1.70
C ALA A 110 12.29 8.54 -2.72
N ASN A 111 11.15 7.93 -2.35
CA ASN A 111 10.40 7.08 -3.26
C ASN A 111 9.48 7.92 -4.14
N THR A 112 10.05 8.59 -5.12
CA THR A 112 9.35 9.52 -5.98
C THR A 112 8.20 8.87 -6.74
N ARG A 113 8.39 7.62 -7.19
CA ARG A 113 7.35 6.89 -7.91
C ARG A 113 6.13 6.67 -7.03
N ALA A 114 6.34 6.21 -5.80
CA ALA A 114 5.24 5.98 -4.88
C ALA A 114 4.54 7.28 -4.52
N ARG A 115 5.30 8.35 -4.32
CA ARG A 115 4.72 9.66 -4.02
C ARG A 115 3.78 10.10 -5.14
N ARG A 116 4.22 10.00 -6.39
CA ARG A 116 3.39 10.35 -7.54
C ARG A 116 2.16 9.48 -7.62
N PHE A 117 2.33 8.18 -7.33
CA PHE A 117 1.24 7.23 -7.34
C PHE A 117 0.13 7.64 -6.37
N TYR A 118 0.51 7.93 -5.13
CA TYR A 118 -0.46 8.29 -4.10
C TYR A 118 -1.08 9.66 -4.36
N GLU A 119 -0.27 10.64 -4.73
CA GLU A 119 -0.76 11.99 -4.99
C GLU A 119 -1.74 12.03 -6.17
N ALA A 120 -1.47 11.24 -7.20
CA ALA A 120 -2.39 11.14 -8.34
C ALA A 120 -3.73 10.51 -7.94
N ARG A 121 -3.79 9.80 -6.84
CA ARG A 121 -5.00 9.12 -6.39
C ARG A 121 -5.67 9.79 -5.20
N GLY A 122 -5.33 11.06 -4.97
CA GLY A 122 -6.03 11.88 -4.00
C GLY A 122 -5.48 11.82 -2.59
N PHE A 123 -4.34 11.20 -2.40
CA PHE A 123 -3.65 11.26 -1.11
C PHE A 123 -2.87 12.55 -1.01
N ARG A 124 -2.86 13.14 0.18
CA ARG A 124 -2.09 14.36 0.43
C ARG A 124 -1.13 14.13 1.58
N ALA A 125 0.02 14.77 1.51
CA ALA A 125 1.00 14.70 2.58
C ALA A 125 0.49 15.49 3.78
N ILE A 126 0.43 14.84 4.94
CA ILE A 126 -0.03 15.50 6.17
C ILE A 126 1.09 15.65 7.19
N ARG A 127 2.20 14.95 6.99
CA ARG A 127 3.33 15.05 7.91
C ARG A 127 4.60 14.59 7.21
N PHE A 128 5.69 15.33 7.42
CA PHE A 128 7.03 14.95 6.97
C PHE A 128 7.87 14.66 8.20
N THR A 129 8.69 13.60 8.15
CA THR A 129 9.60 13.27 9.23
C THR A 129 11.02 13.10 8.69
N ASP A 130 11.98 13.14 9.61
CA ASP A 130 13.38 12.92 9.26
C ASP A 130 13.76 11.43 9.29
N GLY A 131 12.81 10.55 9.61
CA GLY A 131 13.05 9.11 9.65
C GLY A 131 13.61 8.60 10.96
N ALA A 132 13.71 9.45 11.98
CA ALA A 132 14.31 9.03 13.25
C ALA A 132 13.56 7.89 13.92
N ASP A 133 12.25 7.79 13.65
CA ASP A 133 11.39 6.79 14.30
C ASP A 133 11.13 5.56 13.45
N ASN A 134 11.60 5.51 12.20
CA ASN A 134 11.41 4.31 11.41
C ASN A 134 12.67 3.44 11.40
N GLU A 135 12.46 2.16 11.09
CA GLU A 135 13.53 1.17 11.15
C GLU A 135 14.66 1.49 10.18
N GLU A 136 14.32 1.98 9.00
CA GLU A 136 15.26 2.27 7.94
C GLU A 136 16.04 3.55 8.17
N ARG A 137 15.58 4.38 9.12
CA ARG A 137 16.18 5.68 9.41
C ARG A 137 16.23 6.59 8.19
N MET A 138 15.17 6.52 7.35
CA MET A 138 15.07 7.31 6.13
C MET A 138 13.87 8.25 6.23
N PRO A 139 14.02 9.51 5.79
CA PRO A 139 12.91 10.47 5.82
C PRO A 139 11.68 9.92 5.13
N ASP A 140 10.53 10.10 5.75
CA ASP A 140 9.27 9.61 5.21
C ASP A 140 8.17 10.67 5.29
N ILE A 141 7.02 10.33 4.73
CA ILE A 141 5.85 11.20 4.64
C ILE A 141 4.64 10.40 5.06
N ARG A 142 3.81 10.98 5.90
CA ARG A 142 2.50 10.44 6.18
C ARG A 142 1.52 10.99 5.16
N TYR A 143 0.89 10.11 4.40
CA TYR A 143 -0.13 10.46 3.41
C TYR A 143 -1.51 10.08 3.93
N ARG A 144 -2.50 10.88 3.55
CA ARG A 144 -3.89 10.63 3.91
C ARG A 144 -4.80 10.87 2.73
N TRP A 145 -5.74 9.95 2.56
CA TRP A 145 -6.87 10.09 1.66
C TRP A 145 -8.15 10.09 2.49
N ASP A 146 -9.04 11.05 2.23
CA ASP A 146 -10.36 11.11 2.86
C ASP A 146 -11.42 10.77 1.83
N ARG A 147 -12.39 9.97 2.25
CA ARG A 147 -13.54 9.72 1.40
C ARG A 147 -14.21 11.04 1.14
N ALA A 148 -14.58 11.30 -0.12
CA ALA A 148 -15.34 12.49 -0.44
C ALA A 148 -16.61 12.46 0.37
N PRO A 149 -16.99 13.57 1.02
CA PRO A 149 -18.25 13.62 1.76
C PRO A 149 -19.38 13.21 0.85
N LEU A 150 -20.33 12.45 1.39
CA LEU A 150 -21.55 12.16 0.68
C LEU A 150 -22.15 13.46 0.21
N SER A 151 -22.92 13.40 -0.88
CA SER A 151 -23.60 14.56 -1.42
C SER A 151 -24.04 15.52 -0.32
N ARG A 152 -23.66 16.78 -0.46
CA ARG A 152 -24.01 17.82 0.50
C ARG A 152 -24.85 18.89 -0.18
N PRO A 153 -26.05 18.52 -0.60
CA PRO A 153 -26.93 19.52 -1.23
C PRO A 153 -27.17 20.71 -0.31
N ASN A 154 -27.20 20.48 0.98
CA ASN A 154 -27.40 21.55 1.94
C ASN A 154 -26.25 22.52 1.97
N GLU A 155 -25.06 22.02 1.84
CA GLU A 155 -23.88 22.87 1.79
C GLU A 155 -23.92 23.82 0.62
N LYS A 156 -24.30 23.29 -0.53
CA LYS A 156 -24.44 24.12 -1.71
C LYS A 156 -25.56 25.13 -1.53
N SER A 157 -26.64 24.69 -0.95
CA SER A 157 -27.78 25.61 -0.68
C SER A 157 -27.36 26.75 0.21
N LEU A 158 -26.53 26.45 1.19
CA LEU A 158 -26.05 27.47 2.11
C LEU A 158 -25.06 28.41 1.47
N ALA A 159 -24.32 27.92 0.52
CA ALA A 159 -23.36 28.75 -0.21
C ALA A 159 -24.07 29.71 -1.15
N ASP A 160 -25.24 29.35 -1.58
CA ASP A 160 -26.06 30.19 -2.44
C ASP A 160 -26.73 31.28 -1.63
#